data_ab5f886f470e788d2967267a8464240a
#
_entry.id   ab5f886f470e788d2967267a8464240a
#
_cell.length_a   1.000
_cell.length_b   1.000
_cell.length_c   1.000
_cell.angle_alpha   90.00
_cell.angle_beta   90.00
_cell.angle_gamma   90.00
#
_symmetry.space_group_name_H-M   'P 1'
#
loop_
_entity.id
_entity.type
_entity.pdbx_description
1 polymer ?
#
loop_
_entity_poly.entity_id
_entity_poly.type
_entity_poly.pdbx_seq_one_letter_code
_entity_poly.pdbx_strand_id
1 'polypeptide(L)'
;VLNLAHQYLIDMGAKIAHGKSISFASSKKARTWLAETAWPLAGGAIQVVEHLRYLGGHISTGARRHNTTLSERGLYGQAMTRKVDRLPVERRRKAAIIRAKVIPASLYGVEIANFTEKQYASLTVAIMMALTGHASRKDVDWTFQVASSGQDLDPVCLTFSRRCLALRRISAKRPHLLSKYEAIHQGYRAKNTVATLRDEY
;
A
#
# COMPACT_ATOMS: atom_id res chain seq x y z
N VAL A 1 -10.26 -15.70 24.58
CA VAL A 1 -9.23 -14.65 24.53
C VAL A 1 -9.86 -13.29 24.28
N LEU A 2 -10.68 -13.07 23.24
CA LEU A 2 -11.23 -11.75 22.89
C LEU A 2 -12.12 -11.17 24.02
N ASN A 3 -13.02 -11.98 24.60
CA ASN A 3 -13.87 -11.53 25.70
C ASN A 3 -13.05 -11.12 26.93
N LEU A 4 -11.96 -11.81 27.23
CA LEU A 4 -11.04 -11.42 28.32
C LEU A 4 -10.35 -10.08 28.02
N ALA A 5 -9.93 -9.86 26.78
CA ALA A 5 -9.35 -8.57 26.37
C ALA A 5 -10.37 -7.43 26.45
N HIS A 6 -11.61 -7.68 26.03
CA HIS A 6 -12.70 -6.72 26.16
C HIS A 6 -13.00 -6.41 27.63
N GLN A 7 -13.10 -7.44 28.47
CA GLN A 7 -13.33 -7.24 29.91
C GLN A 7 -12.22 -6.39 30.54
N TYR A 8 -10.96 -6.72 30.25
CA TYR A 8 -9.81 -5.94 30.72
C TYR A 8 -9.89 -4.46 30.30
N LEU A 9 -10.29 -4.17 29.06
CA LEU A 9 -10.46 -2.79 28.58
C LEU A 9 -11.60 -2.08 29.32
N ILE A 10 -12.70 -2.76 29.59
CA ILE A 10 -13.83 -2.20 30.34
C ILE A 10 -13.44 -1.91 31.79
N ASP A 11 -12.72 -2.84 32.42
CA ASP A 11 -12.20 -2.71 33.80
C ASP A 11 -11.24 -1.51 33.90
N MET A 12 -10.51 -1.21 32.83
CA MET A 12 -9.67 -0.02 32.71
C MET A 12 -10.47 1.28 32.42
N GLY A 13 -11.79 1.23 32.36
CA GLY A 13 -12.64 2.38 32.06
C GLY A 13 -12.75 2.72 30.56
N ALA A 14 -12.25 1.89 29.68
CA ALA A 14 -12.34 2.10 28.24
C ALA A 14 -13.75 1.74 27.73
N LYS A 15 -14.30 2.57 26.82
CA LYS A 15 -15.52 2.24 26.10
C LYS A 15 -15.20 1.63 24.74
N ILE A 16 -15.72 0.43 24.48
CA ILE A 16 -15.58 -0.20 23.18
C ILE A 16 -16.51 0.50 22.19
N ALA A 17 -15.93 1.09 21.15
CA ALA A 17 -16.70 1.74 20.10
C ALA A 17 -17.22 0.68 19.11
N HIS A 18 -18.40 0.15 19.37
CA HIS A 18 -19.06 -0.87 18.57
C HIS A 18 -19.03 -0.56 17.06
N GLY A 19 -19.48 0.61 16.64
CA GLY A 19 -19.51 1.01 15.23
C GLY A 19 -18.14 1.23 14.58
N LYS A 20 -17.03 1.17 15.35
CA LYS A 20 -15.66 1.26 14.87
C LYS A 20 -14.91 -0.05 14.98
N SER A 21 -15.51 -1.05 15.63
CA SER A 21 -14.93 -2.39 15.76
C SER A 21 -15.25 -3.19 14.52
N ILE A 22 -14.25 -3.83 13.96
CA ILE A 22 -14.39 -4.67 12.77
C ILE A 22 -13.69 -6.00 12.99
N SER A 23 -14.24 -7.05 12.40
CA SER A 23 -13.64 -8.37 12.35
C SER A 23 -13.36 -8.76 10.91
N PHE A 24 -12.37 -9.62 10.69
CA PHE A 24 -12.01 -10.08 9.36
C PHE A 24 -11.41 -11.49 9.41
N ALA A 25 -11.56 -12.22 8.32
CA ALA A 25 -10.92 -13.53 8.14
C ALA A 25 -10.67 -13.81 6.65
N SER A 26 -9.65 -14.63 6.37
CA SER A 26 -9.24 -14.99 5.02
C SER A 26 -10.19 -16.00 4.37
N SER A 27 -10.83 -16.88 5.14
CA SER A 27 -11.75 -17.89 4.60
C SER A 27 -13.22 -17.48 4.73
N LYS A 28 -14.04 -17.86 3.74
CA LYS A 28 -15.48 -17.61 3.76
C LYS A 28 -16.13 -18.23 5.01
N LYS A 29 -15.77 -19.48 5.34
CA LYS A 29 -16.30 -20.20 6.53
C LYS A 29 -16.03 -19.42 7.82
N ALA A 30 -14.82 -18.90 7.99
CA ALA A 30 -14.48 -18.11 9.18
C ALA A 30 -15.22 -16.76 9.21
N ARG A 31 -15.46 -16.13 8.07
CA ARG A 31 -16.26 -14.89 8.01
C ARG A 31 -17.71 -15.13 8.37
N THR A 32 -18.32 -16.23 7.88
CA THR A 32 -19.68 -16.62 8.27
C THR A 32 -19.76 -16.86 9.78
N TRP A 33 -18.84 -17.62 10.33
CA TRP A 33 -18.76 -17.86 11.78
C TRP A 33 -18.61 -16.55 12.58
N LEU A 34 -17.76 -15.63 12.15
CA LEU A 34 -17.60 -14.33 12.80
C LEU A 34 -18.88 -13.48 12.76
N ALA A 35 -19.62 -13.52 11.65
CA ALA A 35 -20.87 -12.78 11.49
C ALA A 35 -21.98 -13.33 12.39
N GLU A 36 -22.00 -14.62 12.63
CA GLU A 36 -22.96 -15.30 13.50
C GLU A 36 -22.58 -15.24 14.99
N THR A 37 -21.31 -14.88 15.29
CA THR A 37 -20.81 -14.84 16.67
C THR A 37 -21.31 -13.58 17.37
N ALA A 38 -21.99 -13.76 18.49
CA ALA A 38 -22.35 -12.67 19.38
C ALA A 38 -21.14 -12.25 20.23
N TRP A 39 -20.96 -10.95 20.34
CA TRP A 39 -19.90 -10.33 21.16
C TRP A 39 -20.53 -9.50 22.29
N PRO A 40 -20.96 -10.12 23.40
CA PRO A 40 -21.76 -9.46 24.43
C PRO A 40 -21.11 -8.20 25.00
N LEU A 41 -19.80 -8.25 25.23
CA LEU A 41 -19.04 -7.10 25.79
C LEU A 41 -18.78 -5.99 24.76
N ALA A 42 -18.99 -6.25 23.48
CA ALA A 42 -18.91 -5.23 22.44
C ALA A 42 -20.25 -4.53 22.16
N GLY A 43 -21.33 -4.94 22.85
CA GLY A 43 -22.65 -4.33 22.69
C GLY A 43 -23.43 -4.78 21.46
N GLY A 44 -23.01 -5.87 20.78
CA GLY A 44 -23.69 -6.43 19.63
C GLY A 44 -22.78 -7.15 18.63
N ALA A 45 -23.28 -7.38 17.42
CA ALA A 45 -22.51 -7.99 16.35
C ALA A 45 -21.42 -7.04 15.83
N ILE A 46 -20.19 -7.51 15.71
CA ILE A 46 -19.10 -6.77 15.11
C ILE A 46 -19.15 -6.95 13.60
N GLN A 47 -19.06 -5.85 12.85
CA GLN A 47 -19.09 -5.91 11.38
C GLN A 47 -17.95 -6.78 10.84
N VAL A 48 -18.28 -7.74 9.98
CA VAL A 48 -17.31 -8.59 9.28
C VAL A 48 -16.98 -7.96 7.93
N VAL A 49 -15.70 -7.70 7.67
CA VAL A 49 -15.25 -7.07 6.42
C VAL A 49 -14.20 -7.94 5.72
N GLU A 50 -14.16 -7.89 4.39
CA GLU A 50 -13.10 -8.52 3.58
C GLU A 50 -11.89 -7.59 3.37
N HIS A 51 -12.10 -6.29 3.52
CA HIS A 51 -11.06 -5.28 3.36
C HIS A 51 -11.26 -4.16 4.37
N LEU A 52 -10.17 -3.68 4.88
CA LEU A 52 -10.18 -2.62 5.89
C LEU A 52 -8.99 -1.68 5.71
N ARG A 53 -9.20 -0.44 6.14
CA ARG A 53 -8.11 0.53 6.24
C ARG A 53 -7.56 0.50 7.68
N TYR A 54 -6.32 0.10 7.83
CA TYR A 54 -5.64 0.03 9.12
C TYR A 54 -4.35 0.84 9.10
N LEU A 55 -4.19 1.76 10.06
CA LEU A 55 -3.05 2.68 10.14
C LEU A 55 -2.69 3.35 8.79
N GLY A 56 -3.73 3.63 8.01
CA GLY A 56 -3.58 4.26 6.71
C GLY A 56 -3.16 3.33 5.57
N GLY A 57 -2.86 2.07 5.81
CA GLY A 57 -2.71 1.04 4.80
C GLY A 57 -4.04 0.36 4.50
N HIS A 58 -4.18 -0.24 3.33
CA HIS A 58 -5.35 -1.03 2.97
C HIS A 58 -5.02 -2.51 3.03
N ILE A 59 -5.69 -3.24 3.92
CA ILE A 59 -5.54 -4.68 4.07
C ILE A 59 -6.74 -5.36 3.42
N SER A 60 -6.50 -6.32 2.54
CA SER A 60 -7.52 -7.15 1.92
C SER A 60 -7.29 -8.60 2.29
N THR A 61 -8.32 -9.28 2.79
CA THR A 61 -8.31 -10.71 3.11
C THR A 61 -9.08 -11.53 2.08
N GLY A 62 -9.78 -10.89 1.15
CA GLY A 62 -10.48 -11.52 0.04
C GLY A 62 -9.59 -11.74 -1.19
N ALA A 63 -10.13 -12.47 -2.18
CA ALA A 63 -9.44 -12.70 -3.46
C ALA A 63 -9.26 -11.41 -4.28
N ARG A 64 -10.18 -10.46 -4.16
CA ARG A 64 -10.06 -9.14 -4.81
C ARG A 64 -9.12 -8.24 -4.02
N ARG A 65 -8.11 -7.72 -4.70
CA ARG A 65 -7.23 -6.69 -4.13
C ARG A 65 -7.94 -5.33 -4.21
N HIS A 66 -8.20 -4.76 -3.05
CA HIS A 66 -8.71 -3.39 -2.94
C HIS A 66 -7.53 -2.43 -2.71
N ASN A 67 -7.40 -1.44 -3.56
CA ASN A 67 -6.34 -0.42 -3.47
C ASN A 67 -6.89 1.01 -3.60
N THR A 68 -8.16 1.21 -3.25
CA THR A 68 -8.84 2.51 -3.33
C THR A 68 -8.06 3.60 -2.61
N THR A 69 -7.65 3.34 -1.36
CA THR A 69 -6.87 4.31 -0.55
C THR A 69 -5.54 4.68 -1.22
N LEU A 70 -4.84 3.72 -1.81
CA LEU A 70 -3.58 3.99 -2.50
C LEU A 70 -3.82 4.74 -3.82
N SER A 71 -4.91 4.42 -4.52
CA SER A 71 -5.33 5.12 -5.74
C SER A 71 -5.65 6.59 -5.45
N GLU A 72 -6.41 6.87 -4.41
CA GLU A 72 -6.72 8.24 -3.94
C GLU A 72 -5.44 9.02 -3.61
N ARG A 73 -4.49 8.39 -2.93
CA ARG A 73 -3.18 8.99 -2.64
C ARG A 73 -2.36 9.27 -3.89
N GLY A 74 -2.41 8.36 -4.87
CA GLY A 74 -1.77 8.58 -6.16
C GLY A 74 -2.33 9.80 -6.88
N LEU A 75 -3.65 9.94 -6.92
CA LEU A 75 -4.31 11.12 -7.49
C LEU A 75 -3.97 12.40 -6.73
N TYR A 76 -3.99 12.34 -5.39
CA TYR A 76 -3.57 13.45 -4.55
C TYR A 76 -2.11 13.84 -4.81
N GLY A 77 -1.21 12.87 -4.94
CA GLY A 77 0.19 13.09 -5.26
C GLY A 77 0.37 13.77 -6.62
N GLN A 78 -0.36 13.34 -7.64
CA GLN A 78 -0.36 14.00 -8.94
C GLN A 78 -0.83 15.45 -8.85
N ALA A 79 -1.91 15.71 -8.10
CA ALA A 79 -2.42 17.06 -7.88
C ALA A 79 -1.41 17.95 -7.13
N MET A 80 -0.74 17.41 -6.12
CA MET A 80 0.35 18.10 -5.42
C MET A 80 1.53 18.39 -6.36
N THR A 81 1.92 17.44 -7.19
CA THR A 81 3.02 17.62 -8.15
C THR A 81 2.73 18.75 -9.14
N ARG A 82 1.49 18.82 -9.64
CA ARG A 82 1.05 19.94 -10.50
C ARG A 82 1.13 21.30 -9.79
N LYS A 83 0.88 21.35 -8.48
CA LYS A 83 1.08 22.59 -7.69
C LYS A 83 2.55 22.92 -7.58
N VAL A 84 3.42 21.95 -7.35
CA VAL A 84 4.88 22.15 -7.30
C VAL A 84 5.41 22.63 -8.65
N ASP A 85 4.88 22.12 -9.76
CA ASP A 85 5.26 22.55 -11.12
C ASP A 85 5.07 24.06 -11.31
N ARG A 86 3.99 24.63 -10.79
CA ARG A 86 3.66 26.06 -10.89
C ARG A 86 4.47 26.96 -9.98
N LEU A 87 5.26 26.42 -9.05
CA LEU A 87 6.06 27.25 -8.14
C LEU A 87 7.22 27.93 -8.91
N PRO A 88 7.43 29.22 -8.69
CA PRO A 88 8.51 29.97 -9.30
C PRO A 88 9.84 29.72 -8.57
N VAL A 89 10.24 28.44 -8.49
CA VAL A 89 11.46 28.01 -7.81
C VAL A 89 12.31 27.15 -8.74
N GLU A 90 13.60 27.10 -8.47
CA GLU A 90 14.55 26.27 -9.20
C GLU A 90 14.18 24.79 -9.17
N ARG A 91 14.56 24.07 -10.23
CA ARG A 91 14.34 22.62 -10.37
C ARG A 91 14.81 21.82 -9.14
N ARG A 92 15.99 22.14 -8.59
CA ARG A 92 16.53 21.49 -7.39
C ARG A 92 15.59 21.60 -6.19
N ARG A 93 14.98 22.77 -5.97
CA ARG A 93 13.98 22.97 -4.90
C ARG A 93 12.69 22.23 -5.20
N LYS A 94 12.22 22.20 -6.45
CA LYS A 94 11.08 21.39 -6.86
C LYS A 94 11.33 19.90 -6.54
N ALA A 95 12.50 19.37 -6.91
CA ALA A 95 12.90 17.99 -6.60
C ALA A 95 12.87 17.71 -5.09
N ALA A 96 13.42 18.58 -4.28
CA ALA A 96 13.40 18.45 -2.82
C ALA A 96 11.98 18.46 -2.23
N ILE A 97 11.10 19.33 -2.73
CA ILE A 97 9.68 19.37 -2.30
C ILE A 97 8.96 18.08 -2.71
N ILE A 98 9.17 17.61 -3.93
CA ILE A 98 8.58 16.34 -4.40
C ILE A 98 9.04 15.19 -3.51
N ARG A 99 10.34 15.10 -3.23
CA ARG A 99 10.92 14.07 -2.35
C ARG A 99 10.35 14.11 -0.94
N ALA A 100 10.23 15.30 -0.36
CA ALA A 100 9.83 15.48 1.03
C ALA A 100 8.31 15.39 1.26
N LYS A 101 7.49 15.77 0.28
CA LYS A 101 6.05 15.91 0.43
C LYS A 101 5.25 14.97 -0.47
N VAL A 102 5.51 14.97 -1.78
CA VAL A 102 4.71 14.23 -2.76
C VAL A 102 4.93 12.74 -2.62
N ILE A 103 6.18 12.31 -2.64
CA ILE A 103 6.54 10.89 -2.59
C ILE A 103 6.00 10.20 -1.32
N PRO A 104 6.25 10.73 -0.10
CA PRO A 104 5.70 10.11 1.10
C PRO A 104 4.18 10.02 1.11
N ALA A 105 3.50 11.08 0.67
CA ALA A 105 2.04 11.12 0.64
C ALA A 105 1.44 10.14 -0.38
N SER A 106 2.05 10.04 -1.57
CA SER A 106 1.57 9.17 -2.65
C SER A 106 1.82 7.70 -2.38
N LEU A 107 3.01 7.35 -1.89
CA LEU A 107 3.46 5.97 -1.74
C LEU A 107 3.26 5.41 -0.32
N TYR A 108 2.50 6.08 0.54
CA TYR A 108 2.23 5.55 1.87
C TYR A 108 1.34 4.31 1.79
N GLY A 109 1.82 3.19 2.32
CA GLY A 109 1.11 1.90 2.28
C GLY A 109 1.37 1.08 1.02
N VAL A 110 2.30 1.50 0.16
CA VAL A 110 2.69 0.76 -1.05
C VAL A 110 3.36 -0.59 -0.73
N GLU A 111 3.80 -0.76 0.49
CA GLU A 111 4.37 -2.00 1.01
C GLU A 111 3.35 -3.15 1.04
N ILE A 112 2.07 -2.82 1.26
CA ILE A 112 0.98 -3.79 1.43
C ILE A 112 -0.10 -3.71 0.34
N ALA A 113 -0.08 -2.68 -0.48
CA ALA A 113 -1.01 -2.49 -1.60
C ALA A 113 -0.25 -2.21 -2.89
N ASN A 114 -0.91 -2.36 -4.03
CA ASN A 114 -0.28 -2.16 -5.34
C ASN A 114 -0.90 -0.98 -6.07
N PHE A 115 -0.05 -0.13 -6.65
CA PHE A 115 -0.46 0.68 -7.79
C PHE A 115 -0.58 -0.20 -9.04
N THR A 116 -1.49 0.18 -9.92
CA THR A 116 -1.49 -0.33 -11.28
C THR A 116 -0.37 0.35 -12.09
N GLU A 117 0.07 -0.27 -13.17
CA GLU A 117 1.04 0.33 -14.10
C GLU A 117 0.62 1.73 -14.56
N LYS A 118 -0.67 1.90 -14.86
CA LYS A 118 -1.23 3.21 -15.24
C LYS A 118 -1.08 4.26 -14.14
N GLN A 119 -1.22 3.88 -12.88
CA GLN A 119 -1.04 4.80 -11.75
C GLN A 119 0.43 5.20 -11.55
N TYR A 120 1.35 4.23 -11.70
CA TYR A 120 2.78 4.54 -11.71
C TYR A 120 3.13 5.48 -12.84
N ALA A 121 2.75 5.14 -14.07
CA ALA A 121 3.02 5.96 -15.24
C ALA A 121 2.49 7.40 -15.07
N SER A 122 1.26 7.56 -14.56
CA SER A 122 0.65 8.88 -14.34
C SER A 122 1.39 9.70 -13.29
N LEU A 123 1.86 9.09 -12.20
CA LEU A 123 2.63 9.78 -11.19
C LEU A 123 4.04 10.14 -11.70
N THR A 124 4.69 9.21 -12.40
CA THR A 124 5.99 9.42 -13.05
C THR A 124 5.95 10.60 -14.03
N VAL A 125 4.96 10.61 -14.92
CA VAL A 125 4.76 11.70 -15.89
C VAL A 125 4.56 13.04 -15.18
N ALA A 126 3.74 13.08 -14.12
CA ALA A 126 3.53 14.31 -13.37
C ALA A 126 4.83 14.84 -12.74
N ILE A 127 5.66 13.96 -12.17
CA ILE A 127 6.96 14.33 -11.59
C ILE A 127 7.91 14.82 -12.69
N MET A 128 7.99 14.12 -13.81
CA MET A 128 8.81 14.53 -14.94
C MET A 128 8.44 15.92 -15.45
N MET A 129 7.14 16.18 -15.61
CA MET A 129 6.65 17.50 -16.03
C MET A 129 7.08 18.60 -15.05
N ALA A 130 6.92 18.38 -13.75
CA ALA A 130 7.31 19.36 -12.73
C ALA A 130 8.82 19.66 -12.72
N LEU A 131 9.65 18.69 -13.11
CA LEU A 131 11.10 18.85 -13.14
C LEU A 131 11.62 19.44 -14.46
N THR A 132 10.97 19.16 -15.57
CA THR A 132 11.52 19.45 -16.91
C THR A 132 10.62 20.32 -17.78
N GLY A 133 9.41 20.62 -17.33
CA GLY A 133 8.38 21.34 -18.10
C GLY A 133 7.69 20.50 -19.20
N HIS A 134 8.27 19.38 -19.60
CA HIS A 134 7.72 18.49 -20.64
C HIS A 134 7.99 17.03 -20.29
N ALA A 135 7.02 16.15 -20.57
CA ALA A 135 7.17 14.71 -20.37
C ALA A 135 7.31 13.91 -21.67
N SER A 136 6.98 14.52 -22.82
CA SER A 136 7.00 13.83 -24.10
C SER A 136 8.43 13.56 -24.61
N ARG A 137 8.65 12.38 -25.18
CA ARG A 137 9.90 11.97 -25.83
C ARG A 137 11.15 11.99 -24.94
N LYS A 138 10.98 11.86 -23.62
CA LYS A 138 12.09 11.78 -22.67
C LYS A 138 12.19 10.39 -22.11
N ASP A 139 13.42 9.89 -22.05
CA ASP A 139 13.72 8.69 -21.29
C ASP A 139 13.51 8.97 -19.80
N VAL A 140 12.77 8.07 -19.12
CA VAL A 140 12.39 8.22 -17.72
C VAL A 140 13.61 8.14 -16.82
N ASP A 141 14.47 7.17 -17.07
CA ASP A 141 15.63 6.88 -16.23
C ASP A 141 16.64 8.02 -16.33
N TRP A 142 16.95 8.49 -17.53
CA TRP A 142 17.78 9.65 -17.75
C TRP A 142 17.22 10.91 -17.11
N THR A 143 15.92 11.12 -17.23
CA THR A 143 15.28 12.30 -16.63
C THR A 143 15.42 12.29 -15.12
N PHE A 144 15.20 11.14 -14.47
CA PHE A 144 15.37 11.05 -13.02
C PHE A 144 16.82 11.16 -12.59
N GLN A 145 17.77 10.62 -13.33
CA GLN A 145 19.20 10.78 -13.01
C GLN A 145 19.67 12.22 -13.10
N VAL A 146 19.30 12.93 -14.17
CA VAL A 146 19.80 14.30 -14.44
C VAL A 146 18.96 15.36 -13.76
N ALA A 147 17.63 15.27 -13.83
CA ALA A 147 16.74 16.33 -13.37
C ALA A 147 16.41 16.27 -11.87
N SER A 148 16.60 15.13 -11.23
CA SER A 148 16.30 14.94 -9.80
C SER A 148 17.29 15.66 -8.86
N SER A 149 18.42 16.11 -9.37
CA SER A 149 19.48 16.72 -8.56
C SER A 149 19.96 15.84 -7.40
N GLY A 150 20.12 14.54 -7.66
CA GLY A 150 20.53 13.54 -6.67
C GLY A 150 19.42 13.07 -5.72
N GLN A 151 18.17 13.50 -5.94
CA GLN A 151 17.03 12.97 -5.20
C GLN A 151 16.51 11.70 -5.84
N ASP A 152 16.13 10.73 -5.02
CA ASP A 152 15.46 9.53 -5.50
C ASP A 152 13.96 9.85 -5.64
N LEU A 153 13.49 9.97 -6.88
CA LEU A 153 12.14 10.44 -7.22
C LEU A 153 11.34 9.45 -8.06
N ASP A 154 11.97 8.36 -8.54
CA ASP A 154 11.26 7.35 -9.31
C ASP A 154 10.28 6.57 -8.40
N PRO A 155 8.94 6.66 -8.65
CA PRO A 155 7.97 5.97 -7.84
C PRO A 155 8.09 4.44 -7.87
N VAL A 156 8.55 3.87 -8.98
CA VAL A 156 8.71 2.41 -9.15
C VAL A 156 9.88 1.91 -8.31
N CYS A 157 11.06 2.52 -8.48
CA CYS A 157 12.27 2.19 -7.71
C CYS A 157 12.05 2.39 -6.21
N LEU A 158 11.38 3.48 -5.82
CA LEU A 158 11.06 3.74 -4.42
C LEU A 158 10.10 2.71 -3.83
N THR A 159 9.12 2.27 -4.61
CA THR A 159 8.20 1.21 -4.18
C THR A 159 8.94 -0.09 -3.97
N PHE A 160 9.78 -0.47 -4.92
CA PHE A 160 10.60 -1.68 -4.81
C PHE A 160 11.50 -1.63 -3.58
N SER A 161 12.24 -0.55 -3.40
CA SER A 161 13.12 -0.34 -2.25
C SER A 161 12.37 -0.44 -0.92
N ARG A 162 11.19 0.19 -0.80
CA ARG A 162 10.35 0.12 0.40
C ARG A 162 9.89 -1.31 0.70
N ARG A 163 9.49 -2.06 -0.32
CA ARG A 163 9.07 -3.46 -0.17
C ARG A 163 10.23 -4.36 0.27
N CYS A 164 11.39 -4.20 -0.34
CA CYS A 164 12.60 -4.91 0.07
C CYS A 164 12.97 -4.61 1.52
N LEU A 165 12.94 -3.33 1.93
CA LEU A 165 13.21 -2.93 3.30
C LEU A 165 12.16 -3.45 4.28
N ALA A 166 10.88 -3.46 3.90
CA ALA A 166 9.80 -4.03 4.72
C ALA A 166 10.00 -5.53 4.90
N LEU A 167 10.28 -6.26 3.82
CA LEU A 167 10.57 -7.69 3.86
C LEU A 167 11.79 -7.99 4.74
N ARG A 168 12.88 -7.25 4.56
CA ARG A 168 14.09 -7.40 5.40
C ARG A 168 13.79 -7.18 6.89
N ARG A 169 13.00 -6.15 7.24
CA ARG A 169 12.58 -5.88 8.63
C ARG A 169 11.73 -7.01 9.21
N ILE A 170 10.79 -7.55 8.42
CA ILE A 170 9.95 -8.66 8.83
C ILE A 170 10.80 -9.91 9.03
N SER A 171 11.68 -10.22 8.10
CA SER A 171 12.58 -11.38 8.18
C SER A 171 13.50 -11.32 9.40
N ALA A 172 14.03 -10.14 9.73
CA ALA A 172 14.85 -9.96 10.91
C ALA A 172 14.07 -10.09 12.23
N LYS A 173 12.83 -9.57 12.28
CA LYS A 173 12.01 -9.61 13.51
C LYS A 173 11.23 -10.90 13.67
N ARG A 174 10.96 -11.63 12.61
CA ARG A 174 10.09 -12.82 12.57
C ARG A 174 10.65 -13.87 11.60
N PRO A 175 11.84 -14.44 11.89
CA PRO A 175 12.52 -15.36 10.96
C PRO A 175 11.69 -16.62 10.65
N HIS A 176 10.82 -17.05 11.55
CA HIS A 176 9.92 -18.18 11.31
C HIS A 176 8.87 -17.94 10.19
N LEU A 177 8.71 -16.70 9.73
CA LEU A 177 7.85 -16.41 8.58
C LEU A 177 8.54 -16.59 7.24
N LEU A 178 9.88 -16.70 7.19
CA LEU A 178 10.62 -16.84 5.93
C LEU A 178 10.19 -18.07 5.15
N SER A 179 10.09 -19.23 5.80
CA SER A 179 9.64 -20.46 5.15
C SER A 179 8.23 -20.34 4.55
N LYS A 180 7.33 -19.59 5.19
CA LYS A 180 6.01 -19.31 4.65
C LYS A 180 6.08 -18.40 3.42
N TYR A 181 6.95 -17.41 3.41
CA TYR A 181 7.17 -16.55 2.23
C TYR A 181 7.75 -17.35 1.06
N GLU A 182 8.73 -18.20 1.31
CA GLU A 182 9.32 -19.08 0.30
C GLU A 182 8.28 -20.01 -0.31
N ALA A 183 7.46 -20.66 0.51
CA ALA A 183 6.38 -21.52 0.03
C ALA A 183 5.34 -20.77 -0.83
N ILE A 184 4.96 -19.55 -0.43
CA ILE A 184 4.05 -18.71 -1.22
C ILE A 184 4.70 -18.32 -2.54
N HIS A 185 5.96 -17.94 -2.53
CA HIS A 185 6.69 -17.52 -3.73
C HIS A 185 6.87 -18.67 -4.72
N GLN A 186 7.21 -19.88 -4.22
CA GLN A 186 7.31 -21.09 -5.03
C GLN A 186 5.96 -21.47 -5.66
N GLY A 187 4.87 -21.42 -4.87
CA GLY A 187 3.52 -21.66 -5.37
C GLY A 187 3.07 -20.65 -6.43
N TYR A 188 3.51 -19.39 -6.32
CA TYR A 188 3.22 -18.36 -7.31
C TYR A 188 4.00 -18.58 -8.61
N ARG A 189 5.27 -18.96 -8.52
CA ARG A 189 6.10 -19.31 -9.69
C ARG A 189 5.50 -20.49 -10.44
N ALA A 190 5.14 -21.56 -9.74
CA ALA A 190 4.55 -22.76 -10.35
C ALA A 190 3.26 -22.42 -11.12
N LYS A 191 2.39 -21.56 -10.58
CA LYS A 191 1.16 -21.13 -11.26
C LYS A 191 1.43 -20.29 -12.52
N ASN A 192 2.40 -19.41 -12.47
CA ASN A 192 2.73 -18.55 -13.62
C ASN A 192 3.42 -19.37 -14.73
N THR A 193 4.27 -20.34 -14.38
CA THR A 193 4.87 -21.24 -15.37
C THR A 193 3.80 -22.04 -16.11
N VAL A 194 2.78 -22.53 -15.43
CA VAL A 194 1.67 -23.27 -16.05
C VAL A 194 0.79 -22.36 -16.93
N ALA A 195 0.61 -21.09 -16.56
CA ALA A 195 -0.14 -20.13 -17.38
C ALA A 195 0.63 -19.82 -18.67
N THR A 196 1.93 -19.56 -18.58
CA THR A 196 2.78 -19.28 -19.75
C THR A 196 2.80 -20.46 -20.74
N LEU A 197 2.85 -21.70 -20.23
CA LEU A 197 2.78 -22.90 -21.07
C LEU A 197 1.42 -23.14 -21.73
N ARG A 198 0.32 -22.55 -21.18
CA ARG A 198 -1.02 -22.63 -21.82
C ARG A 198 -1.24 -21.62 -22.92
N ASP A 199 -0.54 -20.50 -22.87
CA ASP A 199 -0.64 -19.44 -23.89
C ASP A 199 0.27 -19.71 -25.09
N GLU A 200 1.15 -20.73 -25.06
CA GLU A 200 2.03 -21.15 -26.14
C GLU A 200 1.50 -22.34 -26.95
N TYR A 201 0.32 -22.89 -26.63
CA TYR A 201 -0.39 -23.96 -27.37
C TYR A 201 -1.83 -23.52 -27.70
#